data_bbbf33bedeb0e4379997749dc5adeca7
#
_entry.id   bbbf33bedeb0e4379997749dc5adeca7
#
_cell.length_a   1.000
_cell.length_b   1.000
_cell.length_c   1.000
_cell.angle_alpha   90.00
_cell.angle_beta   90.00
_cell.angle_gamma   90.00
#
_symmetry.space_group_name_H-M   'P 1'
#
loop_
_entity.id
_entity.type
_entity.pdbx_description
1 polymer ?
#
loop_
_entity_poly.entity_id
_entity_poly.type
_entity_poly.pdbx_seq_one_letter_code
_entity_poly.pdbx_strand_id
1 'polypeptide(L)'
;MLKLVLPKGSLEKSTFELFDAADLSVVRSSSVDYKASVDDPRIDEVRILRPQEIPVYVSEGLFDLGITGRDWIEETSSDVVSLGELKYSKATSQPVRVVVAVANDSAAQSVADLKEGVRVTSEYPEMTRRYFAERGVKADIRLSYGASEAKIPDIADC
;
A
#
# COMPACT_ATOMS: atom_id res chain seq x y z
N MET A 1 -13.67 6.28 22.84
CA MET A 1 -12.25 5.82 22.83
C MET A 1 -11.94 5.37 21.42
N LEU A 2 -10.69 5.52 20.95
CA LEU A 2 -10.30 5.28 19.58
C LEU A 2 -9.94 3.81 19.34
N LYS A 3 -10.39 3.27 18.22
CA LYS A 3 -9.92 1.99 17.69
C LYS A 3 -8.86 2.27 16.61
N LEU A 4 -7.66 1.77 16.86
CA LEU A 4 -6.48 2.02 16.05
C LEU A 4 -6.09 0.79 15.26
N VAL A 5 -5.76 0.96 13.97
CA VAL A 5 -5.19 -0.09 13.14
C VAL A 5 -3.82 0.30 12.60
N LEU A 6 -2.82 -0.55 12.87
CA LEU A 6 -1.42 -0.34 12.51
C LEU A 6 -0.97 -1.34 11.45
N PRO A 7 0.00 -0.97 10.61
CA PRO A 7 0.44 -1.82 9.51
C PRO A 7 1.33 -2.97 9.99
N LYS A 8 1.08 -4.18 9.46
CA LYS A 8 1.97 -5.33 9.54
C LYS A 8 2.99 -5.31 8.38
N GLY A 9 4.09 -5.99 8.56
CA GLY A 9 5.08 -6.19 7.49
C GLY A 9 6.13 -5.08 7.42
N SER A 10 6.42 -4.57 6.23
CA SER A 10 7.56 -3.66 6.02
C SER A 10 7.49 -2.34 6.79
N LEU A 11 6.30 -1.88 7.14
CA LEU A 11 6.09 -0.65 7.93
C LEU A 11 5.99 -0.90 9.42
N GLU A 12 5.83 -2.14 9.88
CA GLU A 12 5.55 -2.49 11.27
C GLU A 12 6.62 -1.96 12.22
N LYS A 13 7.88 -2.29 11.95
CA LYS A 13 9.00 -1.90 12.80
C LYS A 13 9.09 -0.37 12.97
N SER A 14 9.09 0.36 11.86
CA SER A 14 9.20 1.82 11.88
C SER A 14 7.98 2.49 12.53
N THR A 15 6.78 1.88 12.41
CA THR A 15 5.59 2.35 13.11
C THR A 15 5.74 2.18 14.62
N PHE A 16 6.22 1.04 15.08
CA PHE A 16 6.42 0.80 16.53
C PHE A 16 7.49 1.71 17.11
N GLU A 17 8.61 1.91 16.39
CA GLU A 17 9.66 2.86 16.79
C GLU A 17 9.12 4.29 16.90
N LEU A 18 8.22 4.70 16.01
CA LEU A 18 7.57 6.01 16.08
C LEU A 18 6.66 6.11 17.32
N PHE A 19 5.89 5.07 17.61
CA PHE A 19 5.03 5.02 18.78
C PHE A 19 5.86 5.02 20.08
N ASP A 20 6.94 4.26 20.14
CA ASP A 20 7.88 4.27 21.26
C ASP A 20 8.49 5.66 21.51
N ALA A 21 8.88 6.35 20.43
CA ALA A 21 9.40 7.71 20.51
C ALA A 21 8.36 8.76 20.97
N ALA A 22 7.08 8.43 20.89
CA ALA A 22 5.97 9.26 21.36
C ALA A 22 5.44 8.86 22.74
N ASP A 23 6.15 7.98 23.47
CA ASP A 23 5.72 7.38 24.74
C ASP A 23 4.37 6.64 24.64
N LEU A 24 4.08 6.06 23.47
CA LEU A 24 2.88 5.29 23.14
C LEU A 24 3.22 3.85 22.76
N SER A 25 4.10 3.20 23.51
CA SER A 25 4.62 1.87 23.15
C SER A 25 3.51 0.86 22.84
N VAL A 26 3.64 0.20 21.70
CA VAL A 26 2.71 -0.84 21.25
C VAL A 26 3.12 -2.18 21.84
N VAL A 27 2.27 -2.73 22.70
CA VAL A 27 2.51 -4.01 23.39
C VAL A 27 1.62 -5.09 22.80
N ARG A 28 2.20 -6.25 22.51
CA ARG A 28 1.45 -7.46 22.11
C ARG A 28 2.03 -8.72 22.74
N SER A 29 1.20 -9.75 22.89
CA SER A 29 1.56 -11.00 23.56
C SER A 29 2.63 -11.80 22.81
N SER A 30 2.66 -11.70 21.47
CA SER A 30 3.67 -12.32 20.61
C SER A 30 3.84 -11.56 19.29
N SER A 31 4.95 -11.81 18.58
CA SER A 31 5.23 -11.17 17.29
C SER A 31 4.25 -11.53 16.17
N VAL A 32 3.46 -12.58 16.35
CA VAL A 32 2.45 -13.03 15.38
C VAL A 32 1.02 -12.62 15.76
N ASP A 33 0.82 -12.06 16.95
CA ASP A 33 -0.49 -11.62 17.42
C ASP A 33 -0.98 -10.42 16.62
N TYR A 34 -2.24 -10.43 16.24
CA TYR A 34 -2.92 -9.33 15.55
C TYR A 34 -3.56 -8.33 16.51
N LYS A 35 -3.65 -8.67 17.79
CA LYS A 35 -4.11 -7.79 18.86
C LYS A 35 -2.93 -7.16 19.56
N ALA A 36 -3.05 -5.87 19.82
CA ALA A 36 -2.07 -5.12 20.58
C ALA A 36 -2.78 -4.15 21.52
N SER A 37 -2.03 -3.53 22.40
CA SER A 37 -2.49 -2.47 23.29
C SER A 37 -1.49 -1.32 23.31
N VAL A 38 -1.98 -0.13 23.62
CA VAL A 38 -1.18 1.05 23.97
C VAL A 38 -1.71 1.56 25.29
N ASP A 39 -0.81 1.91 26.21
CA ASP A 39 -1.20 2.45 27.52
C ASP A 39 -1.54 3.94 27.40
N ASP A 40 -2.69 4.22 26.80
CA ASP A 40 -3.25 5.57 26.68
C ASP A 40 -4.78 5.49 26.81
N PRO A 41 -5.39 6.28 27.73
CA PRO A 41 -6.84 6.21 27.98
C PRO A 41 -7.73 6.63 26.82
N ARG A 42 -7.16 7.22 25.76
CA ARG A 42 -7.88 7.58 24.52
C ARG A 42 -8.03 6.40 23.58
N ILE A 43 -7.19 5.35 23.71
CA ILE A 43 -7.12 4.19 22.82
C ILE A 43 -7.79 2.99 23.49
N ASP A 44 -8.80 2.44 22.85
CA ASP A 44 -9.58 1.29 23.32
C ASP A 44 -9.08 -0.03 22.73
N GLU A 45 -8.78 0.00 21.44
CA GLU A 45 -8.39 -1.19 20.68
C GLU A 45 -7.25 -0.88 19.72
N VAL A 46 -6.29 -1.80 19.63
CA VAL A 46 -5.23 -1.75 18.63
C VAL A 46 -5.19 -3.07 17.86
N ARG A 47 -5.18 -2.99 16.53
CA ARG A 47 -4.98 -4.13 15.63
C ARG A 47 -3.78 -3.92 14.74
N ILE A 48 -3.10 -5.03 14.43
CA ILE A 48 -1.98 -5.07 13.50
C ILE A 48 -2.45 -5.83 12.26
N LEU A 49 -2.71 -5.12 11.17
CA LEU A 49 -3.26 -5.69 9.93
C LEU A 49 -2.41 -5.35 8.71
N ARG A 50 -2.72 -5.97 7.58
CA ARG A 50 -2.01 -5.68 6.34
C ARG A 50 -2.32 -4.26 5.87
N PRO A 51 -1.32 -3.48 5.40
CA PRO A 51 -1.53 -2.10 4.93
C PRO A 51 -2.60 -1.97 3.85
N GLN A 52 -2.77 -3.00 3.01
CA GLN A 52 -3.76 -3.05 1.94
C GLN A 52 -5.21 -2.95 2.43
N GLU A 53 -5.49 -3.48 3.61
CA GLU A 53 -6.85 -3.58 4.17
C GLU A 53 -7.21 -2.36 5.01
N ILE A 54 -6.22 -1.67 5.55
CA ILE A 54 -6.41 -0.58 6.52
C ILE A 54 -7.31 0.54 6.01
N PRO A 55 -7.13 1.08 4.78
CA PRO A 55 -7.98 2.17 4.30
C PRO A 55 -9.46 1.78 4.21
N VAL A 56 -9.72 0.54 3.78
CA VAL A 56 -11.09 0.01 3.66
C VAL A 56 -11.74 -0.06 5.04
N TYR A 57 -11.07 -0.63 6.02
CA TYR A 57 -11.63 -0.79 7.36
C TYR A 57 -11.86 0.54 8.09
N VAL A 58 -11.02 1.54 7.82
CA VAL A 58 -11.25 2.90 8.34
C VAL A 58 -12.44 3.55 7.64
N SER A 59 -12.54 3.43 6.31
CA SER A 59 -13.67 4.01 5.56
C SER A 59 -15.02 3.36 5.92
N GLU A 60 -15.01 2.09 6.31
CA GLU A 60 -16.20 1.36 6.79
C GLU A 60 -16.54 1.65 8.26
N GLY A 61 -15.70 2.43 8.96
CA GLY A 61 -15.91 2.76 10.38
C GLY A 61 -15.62 1.63 11.35
N LEU A 62 -14.91 0.58 10.93
CA LEU A 62 -14.47 -0.51 11.81
C LEU A 62 -13.33 -0.06 12.73
N PHE A 63 -12.52 0.87 12.26
CA PHE A 63 -11.49 1.59 13.00
C PHE A 63 -11.63 3.09 12.80
N ASP A 64 -11.25 3.86 13.82
CA ASP A 64 -11.32 5.32 13.79
C ASP A 64 -10.07 5.95 13.18
N LEU A 65 -8.93 5.28 13.31
CA LEU A 65 -7.63 5.77 12.84
C LEU A 65 -6.75 4.62 12.36
N GLY A 66 -6.07 4.83 11.24
CA GLY A 66 -5.14 3.86 10.67
C GLY A 66 -3.86 4.49 10.15
N ILE A 67 -2.79 3.70 10.12
CA ILE A 67 -1.53 4.05 9.46
C ILE A 67 -1.34 3.11 8.27
N THR A 68 -1.19 3.68 7.07
CA THR A 68 -0.99 2.92 5.84
C THR A 68 -0.20 3.71 4.82
N GLY A 69 0.17 3.09 3.70
CA GLY A 69 0.73 3.79 2.55
C GLY A 69 -0.34 4.55 1.77
N ARG A 70 0.03 5.70 1.22
CA ARG A 70 -0.85 6.47 0.32
C ARG A 70 -1.26 5.66 -0.91
N ASP A 71 -0.37 4.82 -1.40
CA ASP A 71 -0.62 3.87 -2.49
C ASP A 71 -1.85 2.98 -2.23
N TRP A 72 -2.02 2.49 -1.01
CA TRP A 72 -3.18 1.67 -0.66
C TRP A 72 -4.48 2.47 -0.54
N ILE A 73 -4.43 3.72 -0.11
CA ILE A 73 -5.59 4.61 -0.13
C ILE A 73 -6.05 4.84 -1.58
N GLU A 74 -5.09 5.11 -2.46
CA GLU A 74 -5.33 5.33 -3.90
C GLU A 74 -5.82 4.05 -4.59
N GLU A 75 -5.22 2.89 -4.29
CA GLU A 75 -5.61 1.60 -4.86
C GLU A 75 -7.04 1.23 -4.49
N THR A 76 -7.39 1.35 -3.22
CA THR A 76 -8.72 0.98 -2.71
C THR A 76 -9.78 2.04 -2.95
N SER A 77 -9.39 3.24 -3.36
CA SER A 77 -10.30 4.40 -3.50
C SER A 77 -11.14 4.65 -2.24
N SER A 78 -10.57 4.38 -1.07
CA SER A 78 -11.26 4.50 0.21
C SER A 78 -11.53 5.96 0.58
N ASP A 79 -12.73 6.25 1.06
CA ASP A 79 -13.12 7.57 1.54
C ASP A 79 -12.62 7.79 2.97
N VAL A 80 -11.42 8.33 3.08
CA VAL A 80 -10.74 8.59 4.35
C VAL A 80 -10.12 9.99 4.36
N VAL A 81 -10.00 10.56 5.56
CA VAL A 81 -9.32 11.85 5.76
C VAL A 81 -7.86 11.62 6.12
N SER A 82 -6.94 12.14 5.31
CA SER A 82 -5.52 12.13 5.64
C SER A 82 -5.20 13.19 6.69
N LEU A 83 -4.74 12.76 7.85
CA LEU A 83 -4.35 13.65 8.94
C LEU A 83 -2.91 14.17 8.81
N GLY A 84 -2.09 13.52 8.01
CA GLY A 84 -0.70 13.91 7.77
C GLY A 84 0.16 12.77 7.23
N GLU A 85 1.37 13.12 6.83
CA GLU A 85 2.36 12.17 6.34
C GLU A 85 3.40 11.85 7.41
N LEU A 86 3.67 10.56 7.63
CA LEU A 86 4.69 10.08 8.53
C LEU A 86 5.98 9.78 7.74
N LYS A 87 7.05 10.51 8.03
CA LYS A 87 8.34 10.40 7.31
C LYS A 87 9.31 9.44 7.99
N TYR A 88 8.88 8.23 8.26
CA TYR A 88 9.75 7.23 8.91
C TYR A 88 10.08 6.03 8.02
N SER A 89 9.52 5.95 6.83
CA SER A 89 9.73 4.80 5.96
C SER A 89 11.05 4.91 5.19
N LYS A 90 11.96 4.01 5.51
CA LYS A 90 13.16 3.63 4.75
C LYS A 90 14.26 4.69 4.56
N ALA A 91 15.44 4.21 4.15
CA ALA A 91 16.72 4.89 4.07
C ALA A 91 16.79 6.12 3.14
N THR A 92 15.73 6.47 2.45
CA THR A 92 15.68 7.67 1.60
C THR A 92 14.46 8.53 1.91
N SER A 93 14.64 9.83 2.03
CA SER A 93 13.56 10.82 2.15
C SER A 93 12.80 11.05 0.83
N GLN A 94 13.14 10.30 -0.22
CA GLN A 94 12.51 10.43 -1.53
C GLN A 94 11.21 9.62 -1.60
N PRO A 95 10.15 10.16 -2.20
CA PRO A 95 8.92 9.43 -2.41
C PRO A 95 9.16 8.22 -3.33
N VAL A 96 8.51 7.11 -3.02
CA VAL A 96 8.48 5.93 -3.88
C VAL A 96 7.66 6.23 -5.12
N ARG A 97 8.14 5.83 -6.29
CA ARG A 97 7.42 5.92 -7.56
C ARG A 97 6.99 4.53 -8.02
N VAL A 98 5.72 4.38 -8.32
CA VAL A 98 5.23 3.22 -9.07
C VAL A 98 5.44 3.52 -10.55
N VAL A 99 6.07 2.63 -11.28
CA VAL A 99 6.43 2.82 -12.69
C VAL A 99 5.95 1.64 -13.54
N VAL A 100 5.64 1.90 -14.80
CA VAL A 100 5.45 0.83 -15.79
C VAL A 100 6.84 0.41 -16.29
N ALA A 101 7.14 -0.88 -16.17
CA ALA A 101 8.39 -1.45 -16.62
C ALA A 101 8.12 -2.43 -17.76
N VAL A 102 9.01 -2.44 -18.77
CA VAL A 102 8.99 -3.35 -19.92
C VAL A 102 10.35 -4.07 -20.03
N ALA A 103 10.43 -5.12 -20.82
CA ALA A 103 11.69 -5.79 -21.10
C ALA A 103 12.70 -4.81 -21.74
N ASN A 104 14.00 -5.03 -21.49
CA ASN A 104 15.07 -4.14 -21.95
C ASN A 104 15.16 -4.00 -23.47
N ASP A 105 14.71 -5.01 -24.20
CA ASP A 105 14.65 -5.05 -25.67
C ASP A 105 13.33 -4.54 -26.26
N SER A 106 12.43 -4.07 -25.40
CA SER A 106 11.17 -3.46 -25.82
C SER A 106 11.42 -2.16 -26.58
N ALA A 107 10.74 -1.99 -27.70
CA ALA A 107 10.75 -0.74 -28.47
C ALA A 107 9.91 0.37 -27.84
N ALA A 108 9.06 0.07 -26.87
CA ALA A 108 8.18 1.04 -26.22
C ALA A 108 8.99 2.04 -25.37
N GLN A 109 8.80 3.32 -25.62
CA GLN A 109 9.38 4.42 -24.86
C GLN A 109 8.36 5.09 -23.94
N SER A 110 7.08 4.83 -24.18
CA SER A 110 5.95 5.35 -23.40
C SER A 110 4.81 4.35 -23.38
N VAL A 111 3.84 4.59 -22.51
CA VAL A 111 2.62 3.76 -22.44
C VAL A 111 1.82 3.82 -23.76
N ALA A 112 1.89 4.93 -24.48
CA ALA A 112 1.22 5.10 -25.77
C ALA A 112 1.78 4.18 -26.89
N ASP A 113 3.00 3.67 -26.73
CA ASP A 113 3.63 2.76 -27.69
C ASP A 113 3.23 1.30 -27.45
N LEU A 114 2.53 1.02 -26.36
CA LEU A 114 2.08 -0.32 -26.02
C LEU A 114 0.89 -0.73 -26.88
N LYS A 115 0.85 -2.00 -27.26
CA LYS A 115 -0.24 -2.54 -28.09
C LYS A 115 -1.55 -2.57 -27.31
N GLU A 116 -2.67 -2.42 -28.03
CA GLU A 116 -4.00 -2.67 -27.48
C GLU A 116 -4.08 -4.11 -26.94
N GLY A 117 -4.62 -4.26 -25.73
CA GLY A 117 -4.70 -5.54 -25.03
C GLY A 117 -3.38 -5.97 -24.39
N VAL A 118 -2.42 -5.05 -24.19
CA VAL A 118 -1.17 -5.31 -23.48
C VAL A 118 -1.44 -5.96 -22.13
N ARG A 119 -0.72 -7.04 -21.83
CA ARG A 119 -0.84 -7.78 -20.56
C ARG A 119 0.00 -7.08 -19.50
N VAL A 120 -0.66 -6.61 -18.47
CA VAL A 120 -0.03 -5.89 -17.36
C VAL A 120 -0.21 -6.68 -16.07
N THR A 121 0.87 -6.82 -15.28
CA THR A 121 0.81 -7.40 -13.94
C THR A 121 1.17 -6.34 -12.91
N SER A 122 0.36 -6.19 -11.87
CA SER A 122 0.54 -5.14 -10.86
C SER A 122 0.02 -5.57 -9.49
N GLU A 123 0.68 -5.13 -8.43
CA GLU A 123 0.14 -5.21 -7.06
C GLU A 123 -0.97 -4.16 -6.82
N TYR A 124 -1.10 -3.19 -7.74
CA TYR A 124 -2.06 -2.08 -7.69
C TYR A 124 -2.95 -2.07 -8.93
N PRO A 125 -3.82 -3.08 -9.13
CA PRO A 125 -4.60 -3.21 -10.37
C PRO A 125 -5.53 -2.03 -10.63
N GLU A 126 -6.15 -1.41 -9.62
CA GLU A 126 -7.08 -0.29 -9.82
C GLU A 126 -6.34 1.00 -10.19
N MET A 127 -5.24 1.32 -9.51
CA MET A 127 -4.38 2.44 -9.91
C MET A 127 -3.86 2.25 -11.32
N THR A 128 -3.46 1.03 -11.67
CA THR A 128 -2.96 0.68 -13.01
C THR A 128 -4.06 0.85 -14.05
N ARG A 129 -5.30 0.41 -13.80
CA ARG A 129 -6.43 0.62 -14.72
C ARG A 129 -6.68 2.09 -14.98
N ARG A 130 -6.74 2.91 -13.93
CA ARG A 130 -6.92 4.36 -14.08
C ARG A 130 -5.80 4.98 -14.89
N TYR A 131 -4.56 4.64 -14.60
CA TYR A 131 -3.39 5.16 -15.31
C TYR A 131 -3.40 4.86 -16.81
N PHE A 132 -3.75 3.63 -17.21
CA PHE A 132 -3.84 3.23 -18.62
C PHE A 132 -5.07 3.85 -19.31
N ALA A 133 -6.21 3.89 -18.63
CA ALA A 133 -7.45 4.50 -19.14
C ALA A 133 -7.28 6.00 -19.44
N GLU A 134 -6.65 6.76 -18.56
CA GLU A 134 -6.33 8.18 -18.74
C GLU A 134 -5.46 8.44 -19.96
N ARG A 135 -4.69 7.44 -20.41
CA ARG A 135 -3.82 7.51 -21.59
C ARG A 135 -4.42 6.87 -22.83
N GLY A 136 -5.68 6.43 -22.76
CA GLY A 136 -6.42 5.85 -23.85
C GLY A 136 -5.92 4.47 -24.27
N VAL A 137 -5.15 3.77 -23.45
CA VAL A 137 -4.61 2.44 -23.73
C VAL A 137 -5.47 1.38 -23.03
N LYS A 138 -6.02 0.46 -23.82
CA LYS A 138 -6.73 -0.71 -23.28
C LYS A 138 -5.71 -1.79 -22.91
N ALA A 139 -5.71 -2.19 -21.65
CA ALA A 139 -4.79 -3.17 -21.09
C ALA A 139 -5.54 -4.31 -20.38
N ASP A 140 -4.99 -5.53 -20.46
CA ASP A 140 -5.41 -6.69 -19.67
C ASP A 140 -4.61 -6.68 -18.35
N ILE A 141 -5.21 -6.13 -17.30
CA ILE A 141 -4.54 -5.90 -16.02
C ILE A 141 -4.89 -7.01 -15.04
N ARG A 142 -3.85 -7.64 -14.51
CA ARG A 142 -3.95 -8.76 -13.58
C ARG A 142 -3.26 -8.45 -12.27
N LEU A 143 -3.89 -8.87 -11.16
CA LEU A 143 -3.30 -8.77 -9.83
C LEU A 143 -2.05 -9.64 -9.74
N SER A 144 -0.98 -9.05 -9.18
CA SER A 144 0.28 -9.71 -8.86
C SER A 144 0.50 -9.69 -7.35
N TYR A 145 1.02 -10.77 -6.82
CA TYR A 145 1.39 -10.89 -5.40
C TYR A 145 2.90 -10.73 -5.18
N GLY A 146 3.54 -9.89 -5.98
CA GLY A 146 4.98 -9.62 -5.94
C GLY A 146 5.74 -10.23 -7.10
N ALA A 147 7.05 -9.95 -7.18
CA ALA A 147 7.96 -10.36 -8.24
C ALA A 147 7.41 -10.07 -9.65
N SER A 148 6.79 -8.89 -9.84
CA SER A 148 6.15 -8.52 -11.11
C SER A 148 7.14 -8.47 -12.26
N GLU A 149 8.38 -8.03 -12.00
CA GLU A 149 9.49 -8.00 -12.94
C GLU A 149 9.87 -9.40 -13.48
N ALA A 150 9.73 -10.44 -12.66
CA ALA A 150 10.05 -11.81 -13.07
C ALA A 150 8.99 -12.44 -14.01
N LYS A 151 7.88 -11.75 -14.23
CA LYS A 151 6.80 -12.22 -15.11
C LYS A 151 6.91 -11.69 -16.54
N ILE A 152 7.80 -10.74 -16.75
CA ILE A 152 8.04 -10.09 -18.04
C ILE A 152 9.21 -10.81 -18.76
N PRO A 153 9.09 -11.15 -20.06
CA PRO A 153 7.93 -10.92 -20.95
C PRO A 153 6.96 -12.09 -21.05
N ASP A 154 7.20 -13.22 -20.39
CA ASP A 154 6.51 -14.48 -20.70
C ASP A 154 5.04 -14.49 -20.25
N ILE A 155 4.76 -13.97 -19.05
CA ILE A 155 3.43 -13.97 -18.44
C ILE A 155 2.72 -12.64 -18.68
N ALA A 156 3.46 -11.54 -18.64
CA ALA A 156 2.99 -10.19 -18.87
C ALA A 156 3.95 -9.43 -19.80
N ASP A 157 3.45 -8.40 -20.45
CA ASP A 157 4.24 -7.55 -21.34
C ASP A 157 4.87 -6.37 -20.57
N CYS A 158 4.24 -5.97 -19.44
CA CYS A 158 4.74 -4.96 -18.50
C CYS A 158 4.11 -5.10 -17.10
#